data_dd6838d7909bafa94957805bfffd66ba
#
_entry.id   dd6838d7909bafa94957805bfffd66ba
#
_cell.length_a   1.000
_cell.length_b   1.000
_cell.length_c   1.000
_cell.angle_alpha   90.00
_cell.angle_beta   90.00
_cell.angle_gamma   90.00
#
_symmetry.space_group_name_H-M   'P 1'
#
loop_
_entity.id
_entity.type
_entity.pdbx_description
1 polymer ?
#
loop_
_entity_poly.entity_id
_entity_poly.type
_entity_poly.pdbx_seq_one_letter_code
_entity_poly.pdbx_strand_id
1 'polypeptide(L)'
;MAHSHPILPISPGGVRIERVVTSGVFELDGGSWEVDNNVWVIGDDNECFVIDAAHEPVTILSVVGDRHVLGILCTHGHNDHINAVPELVSHTGAAAYLHPADRVLWDQTQEAAPDAELADGQTFAVGDVELRVLHTPGHAPGACCFHVPALDVLFSGDTLFNGGPGATGRSFSDFPTIIDSIRDDLLTLRDHTIVLTGH
;
A
#
# COMPACT_ATOMS: atom_id res chain seq x y z
N MET A 1 6.36 25.74 -10.19
CA MET A 1 6.77 24.81 -11.27
C MET A 1 5.82 23.64 -11.19
N ALA A 2 5.05 23.36 -12.23
CA ALA A 2 4.14 22.21 -12.23
C ALA A 2 5.02 20.94 -12.25
N HIS A 3 5.00 20.17 -11.18
CA HIS A 3 5.59 18.85 -11.17
C HIS A 3 4.74 17.99 -12.10
N SER A 4 5.28 17.68 -13.29
CA SER A 4 4.66 16.68 -14.15
C SER A 4 4.74 15.35 -13.40
N HIS A 5 3.57 14.80 -13.03
CA HIS A 5 3.54 13.44 -12.53
C HIS A 5 4.13 12.51 -13.59
N PRO A 6 4.98 11.54 -13.22
CA PRO A 6 5.49 10.58 -14.18
C PRO A 6 4.31 9.87 -14.85
N ILE A 7 4.42 9.66 -16.15
CA ILE A 7 3.46 8.81 -16.88
C ILE A 7 3.71 7.38 -16.35
N LEU A 8 2.72 6.82 -15.66
CA LEU A 8 2.82 5.46 -15.15
C LEU A 8 2.76 4.45 -16.31
N PRO A 9 3.53 3.38 -16.24
CA PRO A 9 3.56 2.37 -17.29
C PRO A 9 2.25 1.60 -17.36
N ILE A 10 1.94 1.10 -18.57
CA ILE A 10 0.83 0.20 -18.85
C ILE A 10 1.43 -1.07 -19.42
N SER A 11 1.00 -2.25 -18.94
CA SER A 11 1.46 -3.53 -19.46
C SER A 11 0.92 -3.80 -20.88
N PRO A 12 1.52 -4.74 -21.62
CA PRO A 12 0.97 -5.18 -22.91
C PRO A 12 -0.47 -5.71 -22.80
N GLY A 13 -0.85 -6.30 -21.67
CA GLY A 13 -2.20 -6.80 -21.39
C GLY A 13 -3.18 -5.73 -20.91
N GLY A 14 -2.74 -4.48 -20.77
CA GLY A 14 -3.61 -3.35 -20.39
C GLY A 14 -3.68 -3.09 -18.89
N VAL A 15 -2.87 -3.77 -18.07
CA VAL A 15 -2.79 -3.45 -16.64
C VAL A 15 -2.20 -2.07 -16.45
N ARG A 16 -2.89 -1.22 -15.72
CA ARG A 16 -2.54 0.16 -15.41
C ARG A 16 -2.58 0.43 -13.92
N ILE A 17 -1.98 1.53 -13.54
CA ILE A 17 -1.96 1.99 -12.14
C ILE A 17 -2.66 3.35 -12.08
N GLU A 18 -3.61 3.47 -11.15
CA GLU A 18 -4.41 4.67 -10.93
C GLU A 18 -4.18 5.14 -9.48
N ARG A 19 -3.98 6.44 -9.31
CA ARG A 19 -3.82 7.08 -8.01
C ARG A 19 -5.13 7.71 -7.56
N VAL A 20 -5.53 7.42 -6.34
CA VAL A 20 -6.63 8.10 -5.63
C VAL A 20 -6.03 8.82 -4.44
N VAL A 21 -6.22 10.13 -4.34
CA VAL A 21 -5.83 10.89 -3.14
C VAL A 21 -7.04 11.00 -2.24
N THR A 22 -6.90 10.57 -0.99
CA THR A 22 -7.94 10.64 0.03
C THR A 22 -7.41 11.42 1.23
N SER A 23 -8.29 12.17 1.90
CA SER A 23 -7.91 13.03 3.03
C SER A 23 -8.56 12.54 4.32
N GLY A 24 -7.81 12.58 5.41
CA GLY A 24 -8.33 12.21 6.73
C GLY A 24 -7.32 12.44 7.84
N VAL A 25 -7.33 11.55 8.84
CA VAL A 25 -6.55 11.74 10.06
C VAL A 25 -5.70 10.51 10.35
N PHE A 26 -4.41 10.72 10.55
CA PHE A 26 -3.49 9.76 11.17
C PHE A 26 -3.53 9.90 12.69
N GLU A 27 -3.69 8.81 13.41
CA GLU A 27 -3.74 8.77 14.87
C GLU A 27 -2.76 7.73 15.41
N LEU A 28 -1.88 8.13 16.32
CA LEU A 28 -0.95 7.24 17.01
C LEU A 28 -0.45 7.89 18.31
N ASP A 29 -0.25 7.10 19.37
CA ASP A 29 0.32 7.55 20.65
C ASP A 29 -0.44 8.74 21.27
N GLY A 30 -1.76 8.86 21.04
CA GLY A 30 -2.59 9.96 21.49
C GLY A 30 -2.42 11.27 20.70
N GLY A 31 -1.65 11.26 19.64
CA GLY A 31 -1.55 12.36 18.67
C GLY A 31 -2.53 12.16 17.50
N SER A 32 -2.85 13.25 16.80
CA SER A 32 -3.77 13.28 15.66
C SER A 32 -3.27 14.32 14.65
N TRP A 33 -3.17 13.94 13.37
CA TRP A 33 -2.64 14.78 12.29
C TRP A 33 -3.49 14.64 11.04
N GLU A 34 -3.85 15.76 10.42
CA GLU A 34 -4.46 15.76 9.09
C GLU A 34 -3.43 15.28 8.06
N VAL A 35 -3.83 14.34 7.21
CA VAL A 35 -2.98 13.72 6.18
C VAL A 35 -3.75 13.50 4.90
N ASP A 36 -3.02 13.50 3.79
CA ASP A 36 -3.50 13.02 2.50
C ASP A 36 -2.78 11.71 2.18
N ASN A 37 -3.55 10.66 1.88
CA ASN A 37 -3.01 9.36 1.54
C ASN A 37 -3.17 9.05 0.06
N ASN A 38 -2.20 8.35 -0.49
CA ASN A 38 -2.27 7.77 -1.82
C ASN A 38 -2.82 6.34 -1.71
N VAL A 39 -4.02 6.15 -2.19
CA VAL A 39 -4.57 4.84 -2.46
C VAL A 39 -4.25 4.49 -3.90
N TRP A 40 -3.71 3.30 -4.14
CA TRP A 40 -3.36 2.86 -5.48
C TRP A 40 -4.28 1.73 -5.95
N VAL A 41 -4.74 1.83 -7.19
CA VAL A 41 -5.50 0.76 -7.84
C VAL A 41 -4.67 0.26 -9.01
N ILE A 42 -4.36 -1.04 -9.01
CA ILE A 42 -3.62 -1.69 -10.10
C ILE A 42 -4.47 -2.79 -10.72
N GLY A 43 -4.66 -2.74 -12.02
CA GLY A 43 -5.46 -3.76 -12.72
C GLY A 43 -5.76 -3.39 -14.17
N ASP A 44 -6.53 -4.23 -14.84
CA ASP A 44 -7.03 -4.03 -16.19
C ASP A 44 -8.48 -3.50 -16.17
N ASP A 45 -9.24 -3.72 -17.24
CA ASP A 45 -10.65 -3.29 -17.33
C ASP A 45 -11.61 -4.25 -16.61
N ASN A 46 -11.17 -5.45 -16.19
CA ASN A 46 -12.00 -6.49 -15.62
C ASN A 46 -11.75 -6.68 -14.12
N GLU A 47 -10.48 -6.59 -13.70
CA GLU A 47 -10.08 -6.92 -12.34
C GLU A 47 -8.96 -5.99 -11.83
N CYS A 48 -8.89 -5.84 -10.50
CA CYS A 48 -7.85 -5.00 -9.87
C CYS A 48 -7.55 -5.42 -8.43
N PHE A 49 -6.40 -4.97 -7.93
CA PHE A 49 -6.12 -4.84 -6.50
C PHE A 49 -6.22 -3.39 -6.06
N VAL A 50 -6.63 -3.18 -4.80
CA VAL A 50 -6.52 -1.89 -4.12
C VAL A 50 -5.37 -2.01 -3.13
N ILE A 51 -4.43 -1.04 -3.16
CA ILE A 51 -3.31 -0.95 -2.22
C ILE A 51 -3.57 0.21 -1.29
N ASP A 52 -3.67 -0.09 -0.02
CA ASP A 52 -4.14 0.73 1.08
C ASP A 52 -5.58 1.25 0.87
N ALA A 53 -6.41 1.13 1.87
CA ALA A 53 -7.79 1.60 1.80
C ALA A 53 -7.97 2.70 2.86
N ALA A 54 -7.68 3.94 2.46
CA ALA A 54 -7.61 5.10 3.31
C ALA A 54 -8.85 6.01 3.18
N HIS A 55 -9.43 6.37 4.30
CA HIS A 55 -10.38 7.48 4.55
C HIS A 55 -11.69 7.47 3.75
N GLU A 56 -11.65 7.52 2.42
CA GLU A 56 -12.79 7.84 1.57
C GLU A 56 -13.21 6.66 0.69
N PRO A 57 -13.93 5.65 1.21
CA PRO A 57 -14.26 4.44 0.46
C PRO A 57 -15.05 4.72 -0.82
N VAL A 58 -15.96 5.71 -0.82
CA VAL A 58 -16.73 6.08 -2.01
C VAL A 58 -15.84 6.61 -3.13
N THR A 59 -14.84 7.43 -2.79
CA THR A 59 -13.86 7.96 -3.75
C THR A 59 -13.03 6.82 -4.35
N ILE A 60 -12.58 5.88 -3.52
CA ILE A 60 -11.84 4.69 -3.97
C ILE A 60 -12.71 3.83 -4.91
N LEU A 61 -13.93 3.51 -4.49
CA LEU A 61 -14.88 2.70 -5.27
C LEU A 61 -15.23 3.34 -6.62
N SER A 62 -15.26 4.66 -6.70
CA SER A 62 -15.51 5.37 -7.97
C SER A 62 -14.42 5.13 -9.01
N VAL A 63 -13.17 4.93 -8.56
CA VAL A 63 -12.03 4.59 -9.43
C VAL A 63 -12.01 3.09 -9.73
N VAL A 64 -12.33 2.25 -8.77
CA VAL A 64 -12.48 0.79 -8.99
C VAL A 64 -13.52 0.52 -10.09
N GLY A 65 -14.65 1.24 -10.08
CA GLY A 65 -15.73 1.05 -11.04
C GLY A 65 -16.35 -0.34 -10.96
N ASP A 66 -16.66 -0.92 -12.11
CA ASP A 66 -17.28 -2.25 -12.22
C ASP A 66 -16.27 -3.42 -12.17
N ARG A 67 -14.98 -3.14 -11.92
CA ARG A 67 -13.93 -4.17 -11.86
C ARG A 67 -14.13 -5.10 -10.66
N HIS A 68 -13.79 -6.37 -10.87
CA HIS A 68 -13.68 -7.32 -9.78
C HIS A 68 -12.44 -7.01 -8.92
N VAL A 69 -12.62 -6.72 -7.63
CA VAL A 69 -11.51 -6.51 -6.70
C VAL A 69 -10.98 -7.85 -6.22
N LEU A 70 -9.77 -8.20 -6.63
CA LEU A 70 -9.09 -9.46 -6.28
C LEU A 70 -8.65 -9.49 -4.81
N GLY A 71 -8.37 -8.32 -4.24
CA GLY A 71 -7.96 -8.15 -2.85
C GLY A 71 -7.62 -6.70 -2.51
N ILE A 72 -7.60 -6.43 -1.21
CA ILE A 72 -7.14 -5.16 -0.62
C ILE A 72 -5.81 -5.47 0.06
N LEU A 73 -4.71 -4.94 -0.47
CA LEU A 73 -3.36 -5.21 0.01
C LEU A 73 -2.92 -4.04 0.91
N CYS A 74 -2.82 -4.27 2.22
CA CYS A 74 -2.40 -3.24 3.16
C CYS A 74 -0.88 -3.23 3.28
N THR A 75 -0.25 -2.08 3.00
CA THR A 75 1.20 -1.93 3.15
C THR A 75 1.60 -2.05 4.61
N HIS A 76 0.79 -1.54 5.53
CA HIS A 76 0.99 -1.64 6.98
C HIS A 76 -0.32 -1.33 7.74
N GLY A 77 -0.27 -1.44 9.07
CA GLY A 77 -1.45 -1.41 9.92
C GLY A 77 -1.82 -0.05 10.55
N HIS A 78 -1.22 1.07 10.15
CA HIS A 78 -1.64 2.38 10.65
C HIS A 78 -3.06 2.73 10.20
N ASN A 79 -3.81 3.46 11.05
CA ASN A 79 -5.23 3.74 10.86
C ASN A 79 -5.53 4.42 9.52
N ASP A 80 -4.69 5.34 9.10
CA ASP A 80 -4.85 6.11 7.88
C ASP A 80 -4.56 5.32 6.58
N HIS A 81 -4.10 4.08 6.68
CA HIS A 81 -3.96 3.15 5.55
C HIS A 81 -5.02 2.06 5.50
N ILE A 82 -5.77 1.87 6.61
CA ILE A 82 -6.69 0.73 6.74
C ILE A 82 -8.11 1.11 7.16
N ASN A 83 -8.40 2.39 7.48
CA ASN A 83 -9.66 2.78 8.08
C ASN A 83 -10.88 2.67 7.14
N ALA A 84 -10.69 2.62 5.82
CA ALA A 84 -11.74 2.37 4.85
C ALA A 84 -11.87 0.87 4.44
N VAL A 85 -11.00 -0.02 4.95
CA VAL A 85 -11.02 -1.45 4.61
C VAL A 85 -12.38 -2.10 4.85
N PRO A 86 -13.05 -1.94 6.00
CA PRO A 86 -14.33 -2.64 6.26
C PRO A 86 -15.40 -2.29 5.23
N GLU A 87 -15.45 -1.03 4.81
CA GLU A 87 -16.46 -0.59 3.84
C GLU A 87 -16.14 -1.12 2.44
N LEU A 88 -14.86 -1.14 2.03
CA LEU A 88 -14.45 -1.75 0.78
C LEU A 88 -14.73 -3.26 0.75
N VAL A 89 -14.37 -3.99 1.81
CA VAL A 89 -14.69 -5.42 1.96
C VAL A 89 -16.19 -5.66 1.84
N SER A 90 -16.99 -4.86 2.53
CA SER A 90 -18.46 -4.97 2.49
C SER A 90 -19.04 -4.76 1.08
N HIS A 91 -18.47 -3.84 0.30
CA HIS A 91 -18.95 -3.52 -1.05
C HIS A 91 -18.47 -4.50 -2.11
N THR A 92 -17.21 -4.93 -2.01
CA THR A 92 -16.57 -5.70 -3.07
C THR A 92 -16.55 -7.20 -2.83
N GLY A 93 -16.65 -7.61 -1.56
CA GLY A 93 -16.43 -9.00 -1.13
C GLY A 93 -14.97 -9.43 -1.18
N ALA A 94 -14.05 -8.51 -1.46
CA ALA A 94 -12.62 -8.80 -1.55
C ALA A 94 -12.01 -9.03 -0.17
N ALA A 95 -11.04 -9.96 -0.08
CA ALA A 95 -10.28 -10.18 1.14
C ALA A 95 -9.28 -9.05 1.41
N ALA A 96 -9.14 -8.65 2.68
CA ALA A 96 -8.10 -7.73 3.12
C ALA A 96 -6.88 -8.51 3.63
N TYR A 97 -5.70 -8.14 3.12
CA TYR A 97 -4.42 -8.78 3.41
C TYR A 97 -3.55 -7.85 4.26
N LEU A 98 -3.01 -8.36 5.36
CA LEU A 98 -2.07 -7.64 6.22
C LEU A 98 -0.94 -8.57 6.66
N HIS A 99 0.27 -8.06 6.80
CA HIS A 99 1.36 -8.83 7.41
C HIS A 99 1.09 -9.06 8.91
N PRO A 100 1.26 -10.31 9.43
CA PRO A 100 0.84 -10.65 10.79
C PRO A 100 1.53 -9.84 11.89
N ALA A 101 2.76 -9.34 11.64
CA ALA A 101 3.47 -8.49 12.59
C ALA A 101 2.78 -7.14 12.86
N ASP A 102 1.93 -6.66 11.94
CA ASP A 102 1.15 -5.43 12.08
C ASP A 102 -0.23 -5.60 12.72
N ARG A 103 -0.55 -6.83 13.16
CA ARG A 103 -1.80 -7.09 13.86
C ARG A 103 -1.99 -6.18 15.08
N VAL A 104 -0.92 -5.82 15.75
CA VAL A 104 -0.92 -4.92 16.92
C VAL A 104 -1.36 -3.49 16.56
N LEU A 105 -1.11 -3.03 15.34
CA LEU A 105 -1.58 -1.75 14.84
C LEU A 105 -3.02 -1.85 14.30
N TRP A 106 -3.31 -2.89 13.53
CA TRP A 106 -4.63 -3.17 12.99
C TRP A 106 -5.71 -3.20 14.07
N ASP A 107 -5.47 -3.92 15.19
CA ASP A 107 -6.41 -4.07 16.30
C ASP A 107 -6.70 -2.76 17.06
N GLN A 108 -5.94 -1.69 16.79
CA GLN A 108 -6.24 -0.34 17.34
C GLN A 108 -7.34 0.38 16.54
N THR A 109 -7.56 -0.03 15.29
CA THR A 109 -8.49 0.61 14.35
C THR A 109 -9.67 -0.29 13.99
N GLN A 110 -9.42 -1.59 13.85
CA GLN A 110 -10.38 -2.56 13.32
C GLN A 110 -10.85 -3.54 14.40
N GLU A 111 -12.16 -3.82 14.43
CA GLU A 111 -12.75 -4.83 15.33
C GLU A 111 -12.56 -6.26 14.79
N ALA A 112 -12.65 -6.44 13.48
CA ALA A 112 -12.48 -7.73 12.82
C ALA A 112 -11.00 -7.95 12.44
N ALA A 113 -10.56 -9.22 12.44
CA ALA A 113 -9.24 -9.58 11.94
C ALA A 113 -9.13 -9.32 10.42
N PRO A 114 -7.89 -9.10 9.89
CA PRO A 114 -7.68 -9.20 8.45
C PRO A 114 -8.12 -10.57 7.93
N ASP A 115 -8.60 -10.63 6.68
CA ASP A 115 -9.09 -11.90 6.10
C ASP A 115 -7.96 -12.87 5.77
N ALA A 116 -6.77 -12.33 5.45
CA ALA A 116 -5.62 -13.14 5.08
C ALA A 116 -4.29 -12.46 5.47
N GLU A 117 -3.23 -13.25 5.53
CA GLU A 117 -1.89 -12.80 5.89
C GLU A 117 -1.03 -12.55 4.65
N LEU A 118 -0.20 -11.51 4.70
CA LEU A 118 0.92 -11.30 3.78
C LEU A 118 2.17 -12.01 4.31
N ALA A 119 2.97 -12.52 3.38
CA ALA A 119 4.28 -13.08 3.68
C ALA A 119 5.32 -12.56 2.69
N ASP A 120 6.57 -12.44 3.15
CA ASP A 120 7.68 -12.06 2.27
C ASP A 120 7.80 -13.02 1.08
N GLY A 121 8.00 -12.44 -0.12
CA GLY A 121 8.09 -13.19 -1.37
C GLY A 121 6.77 -13.74 -1.93
N GLN A 122 5.64 -13.57 -1.21
CA GLN A 122 4.31 -13.92 -1.74
C GLN A 122 4.00 -13.14 -3.02
N THR A 123 3.26 -13.75 -3.94
CA THR A 123 2.92 -13.10 -5.21
C THR A 123 1.41 -13.06 -5.45
N PHE A 124 0.97 -12.02 -6.14
CA PHE A 124 -0.40 -11.77 -6.54
C PHE A 124 -0.44 -11.45 -8.03
N ALA A 125 -1.22 -12.20 -8.80
CA ALA A 125 -1.37 -11.98 -10.23
C ALA A 125 -2.60 -11.09 -10.53
N VAL A 126 -2.46 -10.14 -11.45
CA VAL A 126 -3.57 -9.38 -12.03
C VAL A 126 -3.29 -9.15 -13.51
N GLY A 127 -4.23 -9.54 -14.38
CA GLY A 127 -4.01 -9.52 -15.82
C GLY A 127 -2.72 -10.26 -16.21
N ASP A 128 -1.82 -9.55 -16.88
CA ASP A 128 -0.53 -10.07 -17.34
C ASP A 128 0.68 -9.71 -16.45
N VAL A 129 0.44 -9.17 -15.24
CA VAL A 129 1.52 -8.81 -14.32
C VAL A 129 1.39 -9.51 -12.98
N GLU A 130 2.49 -9.51 -12.23
CA GLU A 130 2.57 -10.06 -10.88
C GLU A 130 3.12 -9.01 -9.93
N LEU A 131 2.49 -8.86 -8.76
CA LEU A 131 2.98 -8.10 -7.62
C LEU A 131 3.68 -9.05 -6.67
N ARG A 132 4.89 -8.72 -6.24
CA ARG A 132 5.64 -9.45 -5.23
C ARG A 132 5.70 -8.67 -3.93
N VAL A 133 5.36 -9.31 -2.83
CA VAL A 133 5.49 -8.76 -1.47
C VAL A 133 6.95 -8.76 -1.05
N LEU A 134 7.42 -7.62 -0.55
CA LEU A 134 8.69 -7.45 0.13
C LEU A 134 8.37 -7.00 1.57
N HIS A 135 8.73 -7.81 2.56
CA HIS A 135 8.59 -7.42 3.97
C HIS A 135 9.69 -6.43 4.33
N THR A 136 9.32 -5.19 4.58
CA THR A 136 10.24 -4.05 4.78
C THR A 136 9.95 -3.36 6.12
N PRO A 137 10.20 -4.04 7.25
CA PRO A 137 9.89 -3.51 8.59
C PRO A 137 10.71 -2.25 8.91
N GLY A 138 10.22 -1.50 9.90
CA GLY A 138 10.92 -0.36 10.49
C GLY A 138 10.05 0.88 10.64
N HIS A 139 9.21 1.26 9.66
CA HIS A 139 8.13 2.22 9.87
C HIS A 139 7.02 1.60 10.73
N ALA A 140 6.64 0.39 10.39
CA ALA A 140 5.79 -0.50 11.16
C ALA A 140 6.41 -1.92 11.18
N PRO A 141 6.08 -2.79 12.16
CA PRO A 141 6.70 -4.11 12.27
C PRO A 141 6.40 -5.04 11.08
N GLY A 142 5.21 -4.91 10.50
CA GLY A 142 4.74 -5.69 9.37
C GLY A 142 4.70 -4.90 8.07
N ALA A 143 5.39 -3.75 7.98
CA ALA A 143 5.40 -2.97 6.76
C ALA A 143 5.85 -3.79 5.56
N CYS A 144 5.11 -3.69 4.47
CA CYS A 144 5.37 -4.37 3.20
C CYS A 144 5.38 -3.38 2.05
N CYS A 145 6.28 -3.61 1.10
CA CYS A 145 6.22 -3.01 -0.23
C CYS A 145 5.70 -4.02 -1.24
N PHE A 146 5.08 -3.54 -2.33
CA PHE A 146 4.64 -4.39 -3.42
C PHE A 146 5.41 -4.04 -4.70
N HIS A 147 6.27 -4.92 -5.15
CA HIS A 147 7.08 -4.75 -6.35
C HIS A 147 6.41 -5.38 -7.56
N VAL A 148 6.32 -4.65 -8.67
CA VAL A 148 5.78 -5.10 -9.96
C VAL A 148 6.91 -5.08 -10.99
N PRO A 149 7.70 -6.17 -11.11
CA PRO A 149 8.90 -6.19 -11.97
C PRO A 149 8.60 -5.91 -13.45
N ALA A 150 7.43 -6.35 -13.94
CA ALA A 150 7.04 -6.16 -15.34
C ALA A 150 6.80 -4.68 -15.71
N LEU A 151 6.49 -3.85 -14.73
CA LEU A 151 6.23 -2.41 -14.90
C LEU A 151 7.36 -1.54 -14.33
N ASP A 152 8.39 -2.12 -13.71
CA ASP A 152 9.43 -1.40 -12.97
C ASP A 152 8.83 -0.42 -11.93
N VAL A 153 7.85 -0.89 -11.14
CA VAL A 153 7.12 -0.10 -10.14
C VAL A 153 7.23 -0.75 -8.77
N LEU A 154 7.35 0.08 -7.74
CA LEU A 154 7.32 -0.29 -6.33
C LEU A 154 6.28 0.56 -5.59
N PHE A 155 5.27 -0.06 -5.02
CA PHE A 155 4.41 0.57 -4.01
C PHE A 155 5.12 0.46 -2.67
N SER A 156 5.62 1.57 -2.16
CA SER A 156 6.49 1.58 -0.98
C SER A 156 5.75 1.80 0.34
N GLY A 157 4.44 2.11 0.28
CA GLY A 157 3.74 2.58 1.47
C GLY A 157 4.56 3.68 2.15
N ASP A 158 4.79 3.52 3.44
CA ASP A 158 5.55 4.45 4.26
C ASP A 158 6.98 3.99 4.57
N THR A 159 7.50 3.03 3.79
CA THR A 159 8.90 2.60 3.94
C THR A 159 9.86 3.60 3.30
N LEU A 160 9.56 4.08 2.09
CA LEU A 160 10.45 4.99 1.34
C LEU A 160 9.67 6.07 0.62
N PHE A 161 10.04 7.33 0.85
CA PHE A 161 9.50 8.52 0.20
C PHE A 161 10.52 9.20 -0.70
N ASN A 162 10.06 10.17 -1.50
CA ASN A 162 10.96 11.07 -2.20
C ASN A 162 11.75 11.91 -1.17
N GLY A 163 13.03 11.60 -1.06
CA GLY A 163 13.96 12.30 -0.17
C GLY A 163 14.39 11.53 1.06
N GLY A 164 13.81 10.37 1.36
CA GLY A 164 14.28 9.56 2.48
C GLY A 164 13.32 8.50 3.00
N PRO A 165 13.69 7.85 4.10
CA PRO A 165 12.86 6.85 4.77
C PRO A 165 11.59 7.45 5.35
N GLY A 166 10.60 6.59 5.56
CA GLY A 166 9.41 6.91 6.33
C GLY A 166 9.71 7.31 7.77
N ALA A 167 8.74 7.94 8.40
CA ALA A 167 8.87 8.43 9.77
C ALA A 167 9.10 7.27 10.75
N THR A 168 10.01 7.47 11.69
CA THR A 168 10.27 6.60 12.84
C THR A 168 10.33 7.44 14.12
N GLY A 169 10.50 6.78 15.27
CA GLY A 169 10.55 7.47 16.57
C GLY A 169 9.21 7.55 17.28
N ARG A 170 8.20 6.82 16.77
CA ARG A 170 6.91 6.55 17.42
C ARG A 170 6.82 5.08 17.80
N SER A 171 5.77 4.71 18.54
CA SER A 171 5.51 3.31 18.91
C SER A 171 5.56 2.38 17.71
N PHE A 172 6.15 1.21 17.91
CA PHE A 172 6.29 0.13 16.94
C PHE A 172 7.25 0.43 15.77
N SER A 173 7.91 1.59 15.72
CA SER A 173 8.89 1.92 14.68
C SER A 173 10.33 1.77 15.15
N ASP A 174 11.25 1.50 14.19
CA ASP A 174 12.68 1.34 14.45
C ASP A 174 13.51 1.88 13.28
N PHE A 175 14.33 2.92 13.53
CA PHE A 175 15.11 3.57 12.49
C PHE A 175 16.22 2.70 11.89
N PRO A 176 17.04 1.97 12.67
CA PRO A 176 18.00 1.03 12.09
C PRO A 176 17.34 0.01 11.17
N THR A 177 16.23 -0.57 11.57
CA THR A 177 15.51 -1.58 10.81
C THR A 177 14.98 -1.04 9.48
N ILE A 178 14.38 0.17 9.43
CA ILE A 178 13.89 0.74 8.16
C ILE A 178 15.05 1.02 7.20
N ILE A 179 16.21 1.45 7.70
CA ILE A 179 17.40 1.67 6.88
C ILE A 179 17.93 0.35 6.30
N ASP A 180 17.94 -0.72 7.10
CA ASP A 180 18.34 -2.05 6.64
C ASP A 180 17.37 -2.55 5.55
N SER A 181 16.05 -2.45 5.76
CA SER A 181 15.02 -2.81 4.77
C SER A 181 15.21 -2.04 3.45
N ILE A 182 15.41 -0.73 3.53
CA ILE A 182 15.63 0.08 2.32
C ILE A 182 16.91 -0.34 1.60
N ARG A 183 18.03 -0.51 2.32
CA ARG A 183 19.32 -0.86 1.74
C ARG A 183 19.30 -2.25 1.10
N ASP A 184 18.75 -3.24 1.81
CA ASP A 184 18.92 -4.65 1.46
C ASP A 184 17.84 -5.13 0.48
N ASP A 185 16.64 -4.53 0.50
CA ASP A 185 15.52 -4.91 -0.36
C ASP A 185 15.25 -3.90 -1.48
N LEU A 186 15.14 -2.59 -1.15
CA LEU A 186 14.67 -1.61 -2.12
C LEU A 186 15.77 -1.05 -3.01
N LEU A 187 16.97 -0.76 -2.47
CA LEU A 187 18.10 -0.26 -3.26
C LEU A 187 18.78 -1.34 -4.12
N THR A 188 18.33 -2.59 -4.03
CA THR A 188 18.74 -3.69 -4.92
C THR A 188 17.89 -3.79 -6.17
N LEU A 189 16.77 -3.09 -6.22
CA LEU A 189 15.90 -3.00 -7.39
C LEU A 189 16.59 -2.20 -8.51
N ARG A 190 16.01 -2.22 -9.70
CA ARG A 190 16.56 -1.49 -10.85
C ARG A 190 16.53 0.02 -10.60
N ASP A 191 17.57 0.74 -11.03
CA ASP A 191 17.73 2.20 -10.82
C ASP A 191 16.57 3.04 -11.38
N HIS A 192 15.82 2.52 -12.35
CA HIS A 192 14.68 3.19 -12.96
C HIS A 192 13.32 2.77 -12.37
N THR A 193 13.32 1.98 -11.30
CA THR A 193 12.08 1.62 -10.61
C THR A 193 11.36 2.87 -10.11
N ILE A 194 10.11 3.02 -10.50
CA ILE A 194 9.24 4.12 -10.07
C ILE A 194 8.70 3.78 -8.68
N VAL A 195 8.96 4.64 -7.70
CA VAL A 195 8.47 4.47 -6.32
C VAL A 195 7.15 5.22 -6.16
N LEU A 196 6.10 4.50 -5.75
CA LEU A 196 4.75 4.99 -5.47
C LEU A 196 4.51 4.92 -3.96
N THR A 197 4.42 6.07 -3.34
CA THR A 197 4.42 6.23 -1.87
C THR A 197 3.02 6.23 -1.27
N GLY A 198 2.92 6.05 0.06
CA GLY A 198 1.67 6.11 0.81
C GLY A 198 1.13 7.54 1.00
N HIS A 199 2.01 8.54 0.91
CA HIS A 199 1.65 9.96 1.01
C HIS A 199 2.27 10.81 -0.10
#